data_92bfbe15bdbe970ca0571f2a3cc29fb7
#
_entry.id   92bfbe15bdbe970ca0571f2a3cc29fb7
#
_cell.length_a   1.000
_cell.length_b   1.000
_cell.length_c   1.000
_cell.angle_alpha   90.00
_cell.angle_beta   90.00
_cell.angle_gamma   90.00
#
_symmetry.space_group_name_H-M   'P 1'
#
loop_
_entity.id
_entity.type
_entity.pdbx_description
1 polymer ?
#
loop_
_entity_poly.entity_id
_entity_poly.type
_entity_poly.pdbx_seq_one_letter_code
_entity_poly.pdbx_strand_id
1 'polypeptide(L)'
;MKKNKILIFIVIVTAIVAVIRTVSAQNQVKQLKREEYGGSDREYSLVMEKDGRDCEVNLTVNPKIPDEAGLNKMFEDTYENILTKIMGGNNSLSEVTENLDFTYNTESGITIQYFLDDYSVINGFGEVNNKSLQSPEKVDISVELRYEDKYKTYKIPVVVLPKQITEEEQINTELSNRINSEDTNSDYVKLPEEIDGKKVIFY
;
A
#
# COMPACT_ATOMS: atom_id res chain seq x y z
N MET A 1 72.33 -35.20 15.99
CA MET A 1 72.17 -33.85 15.36
C MET A 1 71.00 -33.72 14.45
N LYS A 2 70.54 -34.69 13.67
CA LYS A 2 69.35 -34.57 12.74
C LYS A 2 68.01 -34.39 13.49
N LYS A 3 67.77 -35.10 14.60
CA LYS A 3 66.47 -35.02 15.33
C LYS A 3 66.21 -33.63 15.92
N ASN A 4 67.14 -32.91 16.42
CA ASN A 4 67.01 -31.59 17.00
C ASN A 4 66.65 -30.52 15.91
N LYS A 5 67.21 -30.66 14.69
CA LYS A 5 66.89 -29.76 13.58
C LYS A 5 65.47 -29.89 13.12
N ILE A 6 64.90 -31.11 13.09
CA ILE A 6 63.49 -31.38 12.74
C ILE A 6 62.54 -30.80 13.80
N LEU A 7 62.89 -30.98 15.09
CA LEU A 7 62.05 -30.44 16.18
C LEU A 7 62.04 -28.90 16.16
N ILE A 8 63.16 -28.23 15.93
CA ILE A 8 63.23 -26.77 15.80
C ILE A 8 62.46 -26.29 14.60
N PHE A 9 62.48 -27.00 13.45
CA PHE A 9 61.74 -26.68 12.28
C PHE A 9 60.21 -26.78 12.53
N ILE A 10 59.74 -27.82 13.20
CA ILE A 10 58.30 -28.00 13.55
C ILE A 10 57.86 -26.88 14.50
N VAL A 11 58.62 -26.50 15.50
CA VAL A 11 58.33 -25.42 16.43
C VAL A 11 58.21 -24.06 15.70
N ILE A 12 59.11 -23.78 14.75
CA ILE A 12 59.08 -22.56 13.95
C ILE A 12 57.84 -22.53 13.05
N VAL A 13 57.53 -23.64 12.38
CA VAL A 13 56.36 -23.73 11.51
C VAL A 13 55.06 -23.55 12.30
N THR A 14 54.92 -24.19 13.47
CA THR A 14 53.74 -24.02 14.33
C THR A 14 53.62 -22.59 14.88
N ALA A 15 54.75 -21.94 15.25
CA ALA A 15 54.73 -20.54 15.65
C ALA A 15 54.31 -19.59 14.51
N ILE A 16 54.81 -19.82 13.29
CA ILE A 16 54.42 -19.03 12.12
C ILE A 16 52.92 -19.19 11.81
N VAL A 17 52.39 -20.42 11.85
CA VAL A 17 50.98 -20.70 11.64
C VAL A 17 50.10 -20.03 12.73
N ALA A 18 50.56 -20.04 13.98
CA ALA A 18 49.85 -19.36 15.08
C ALA A 18 49.83 -17.83 14.87
N VAL A 19 50.97 -17.23 14.47
CA VAL A 19 51.03 -15.78 14.16
C VAL A 19 50.16 -15.42 12.96
N ILE A 20 50.14 -16.22 11.90
CA ILE A 20 49.28 -15.98 10.75
C ILE A 20 47.82 -16.04 11.15
N ARG A 21 47.43 -17.01 11.99
CA ARG A 21 46.02 -17.11 12.49
C ARG A 21 45.64 -15.92 13.37
N THR A 22 46.51 -15.46 14.26
CA THR A 22 46.20 -14.29 15.09
C THR A 22 46.16 -12.99 14.28
N VAL A 23 47.06 -12.78 13.32
CA VAL A 23 47.01 -11.61 12.43
C VAL A 23 45.79 -11.64 11.50
N SER A 24 45.42 -12.81 10.98
CA SER A 24 44.19 -12.94 10.19
C SER A 24 42.93 -12.70 11.03
N ALA A 25 42.91 -13.08 12.31
CA ALA A 25 41.77 -12.82 13.20
C ALA A 25 41.67 -11.34 13.60
N GLN A 26 42.78 -10.61 13.69
CA GLN A 26 42.82 -9.19 14.03
C GLN A 26 42.39 -8.28 12.87
N ASN A 27 42.50 -8.71 11.62
CA ASN A 27 42.16 -7.90 10.42
C ASN A 27 40.81 -8.20 9.83
N GLN A 28 39.98 -9.04 10.44
CA GLN A 28 38.58 -9.19 10.01
C GLN A 28 37.78 -8.03 10.59
N VAL A 29 37.54 -7.00 9.76
CA VAL A 29 36.49 -6.01 10.03
C VAL A 29 35.17 -6.76 10.05
N LYS A 30 34.65 -7.01 11.25
CA LYS A 30 33.33 -7.61 11.42
C LYS A 30 32.31 -6.59 10.90
N GLN A 31 31.71 -6.87 9.74
CA GLN A 31 30.69 -6.04 9.14
C GLN A 31 29.31 -6.64 9.45
N LEU A 32 28.40 -5.81 9.92
CA LEU A 32 27.01 -6.18 10.07
C LEU A 32 26.27 -5.85 8.75
N LYS A 33 25.58 -6.85 8.22
CA LYS A 33 24.83 -6.66 6.98
C LYS A 33 23.51 -5.92 7.27
N ARG A 34 23.25 -4.84 6.54
CA ARG A 34 21.95 -4.19 6.50
C ARG A 34 21.04 -4.90 5.50
N GLU A 35 19.75 -4.96 5.80
CA GLU A 35 18.75 -5.32 4.79
C GLU A 35 18.67 -4.25 3.70
N GLU A 36 18.13 -4.61 2.56
CA GLU A 36 17.83 -3.64 1.50
C GLU A 36 16.71 -2.69 1.98
N TYR A 37 16.57 -1.54 1.32
CA TYR A 37 15.50 -0.59 1.64
C TYR A 37 14.12 -1.27 1.51
N GLY A 38 13.21 -0.92 2.41
CA GLY A 38 11.91 -1.59 2.55
C GLY A 38 11.94 -2.93 3.28
N GLY A 39 13.14 -3.40 3.71
CA GLY A 39 13.27 -4.56 4.59
C GLY A 39 13.03 -4.21 6.05
N SER A 40 12.94 -5.23 6.89
CA SER A 40 12.81 -5.08 8.34
C SER A 40 14.14 -4.77 9.01
N ASP A 41 14.09 -4.19 10.20
CA ASP A 41 15.23 -4.08 11.09
C ASP A 41 15.83 -5.46 11.39
N ARG A 42 17.16 -5.53 11.48
CA ARG A 42 17.86 -6.76 11.79
C ARG A 42 18.51 -6.67 13.16
N GLU A 43 18.20 -7.63 14.03
CA GLU A 43 18.80 -7.73 15.34
C GLU A 43 20.07 -8.60 15.31
N TYR A 44 21.11 -8.15 16.02
CA TYR A 44 22.36 -8.86 16.20
C TYR A 44 22.70 -8.90 17.67
N SER A 45 23.01 -10.11 18.18
CA SER A 45 23.58 -10.30 19.50
C SER A 45 25.10 -10.41 19.38
N LEU A 46 25.83 -9.52 20.04
CA LEU A 46 27.28 -9.44 20.04
C LEU A 46 27.80 -9.70 21.45
N VAL A 47 28.87 -10.50 21.55
CA VAL A 47 29.62 -10.68 22.80
C VAL A 47 30.80 -9.75 22.79
N MET A 48 30.89 -8.88 23.76
CA MET A 48 32.01 -7.97 23.97
C MET A 48 32.75 -8.36 25.24
N GLU A 49 34.08 -8.55 25.15
CA GLU A 49 34.91 -8.75 26.32
C GLU A 49 35.40 -7.41 26.90
N LYS A 50 35.14 -7.20 28.18
CA LYS A 50 35.67 -6.05 28.94
C LYS A 50 36.17 -6.50 30.28
N ASP A 51 37.44 -6.20 30.59
CA ASP A 51 38.12 -6.54 31.86
C ASP A 51 38.06 -8.05 32.19
N GLY A 52 38.19 -8.91 31.15
CA GLY A 52 38.12 -10.37 31.27
C GLY A 52 36.71 -10.92 31.55
N ARG A 53 35.69 -10.14 31.29
CA ARG A 53 34.26 -10.54 31.38
C ARG A 53 33.56 -10.37 30.06
N ASP A 54 32.80 -11.38 29.69
CA ASP A 54 31.93 -11.31 28.52
C ASP A 54 30.66 -10.51 28.85
N CYS A 55 30.32 -9.57 27.98
CA CYS A 55 29.09 -8.79 28.02
C CYS A 55 28.34 -8.98 26.71
N GLU A 56 27.08 -9.44 26.77
CA GLU A 56 26.21 -9.53 25.60
C GLU A 56 25.57 -8.17 25.32
N VAL A 57 25.64 -7.72 24.06
CA VAL A 57 25.05 -6.47 23.58
C VAL A 57 24.17 -6.76 22.39
N ASN A 58 22.90 -6.38 22.49
CA ASN A 58 21.96 -6.47 21.38
C ASN A 58 21.96 -5.16 20.59
N LEU A 59 22.13 -5.27 19.27
CA LEU A 59 22.12 -4.14 18.33
C LEU A 59 21.04 -4.33 17.30
N THR A 60 20.24 -3.29 17.10
CA THR A 60 19.30 -3.19 15.99
C THR A 60 19.96 -2.44 14.84
N VAL A 61 20.00 -3.05 13.68
CA VAL A 61 20.58 -2.47 12.45
C VAL A 61 19.44 -2.21 11.48
N ASN A 62 19.11 -0.94 11.27
CA ASN A 62 18.08 -0.52 10.33
C ASN A 62 18.46 -0.89 8.89
N PRO A 63 17.48 -1.08 7.98
CA PRO A 63 17.70 -1.29 6.56
C PRO A 63 18.49 -0.15 5.92
N LYS A 64 18.94 -0.36 4.70
CA LYS A 64 19.55 0.71 3.90
C LYS A 64 18.52 1.80 3.62
N ILE A 65 18.92 3.05 3.67
CA ILE A 65 18.14 4.17 3.14
C ILE A 65 18.30 4.14 1.61
N PRO A 66 17.20 4.25 0.82
CA PRO A 66 17.32 4.30 -0.63
C PRO A 66 18.07 5.56 -1.06
N ASP A 67 18.93 5.43 -2.05
CA ASP A 67 19.44 6.58 -2.78
C ASP A 67 18.32 7.23 -3.63
N GLU A 68 18.61 8.35 -4.26
CA GLU A 68 17.60 9.08 -5.07
C GLU A 68 17.01 8.21 -6.20
N ALA A 69 17.85 7.39 -6.85
CA ALA A 69 17.41 6.49 -7.92
C ALA A 69 16.53 5.36 -7.38
N GLY A 70 16.92 4.78 -6.25
CA GLY A 70 16.15 3.75 -5.55
C GLY A 70 14.82 4.27 -5.06
N LEU A 71 14.79 5.48 -4.49
CA LEU A 71 13.56 6.13 -4.05
C LEU A 71 12.60 6.43 -5.21
N ASN A 72 13.12 6.96 -6.31
CA ASN A 72 12.30 7.20 -7.51
C ASN A 72 11.69 5.89 -8.02
N LYS A 73 12.47 4.82 -8.06
CA LYS A 73 11.95 3.50 -8.45
C LYS A 73 10.87 3.00 -7.50
N MET A 74 11.04 3.18 -6.19
CA MET A 74 10.02 2.81 -5.19
C MET A 74 8.70 3.56 -5.43
N PHE A 75 8.76 4.86 -5.72
CA PHE A 75 7.56 5.64 -6.05
C PHE A 75 6.89 5.16 -7.32
N GLU A 76 7.64 4.87 -8.39
CA GLU A 76 7.09 4.32 -9.64
C GLU A 76 6.43 2.96 -9.41
N ASP A 77 7.14 2.02 -8.78
CA ASP A 77 6.62 0.67 -8.50
C ASP A 77 5.34 0.75 -7.62
N THR A 78 5.31 1.66 -6.64
CA THR A 78 4.13 1.88 -5.80
C THR A 78 2.98 2.45 -6.61
N TYR A 79 3.23 3.43 -7.47
CA TYR A 79 2.21 4.03 -8.32
C TYR A 79 1.60 3.03 -9.31
N GLU A 80 2.40 2.18 -9.94
CA GLU A 80 1.92 1.10 -10.82
C GLU A 80 1.00 0.11 -10.08
N ASN A 81 1.37 -0.23 -8.84
CA ASN A 81 0.52 -1.07 -7.98
C ASN A 81 -0.80 -0.38 -7.63
N ILE A 82 -0.76 0.93 -7.33
CA ILE A 82 -1.98 1.73 -7.10
C ILE A 82 -2.87 1.69 -8.32
N LEU A 83 -2.36 1.94 -9.52
CA LEU A 83 -3.15 1.90 -10.76
C LEU A 83 -3.87 0.57 -10.97
N THR A 84 -3.25 -0.53 -10.55
CA THR A 84 -3.83 -1.86 -10.64
C THR A 84 -4.94 -2.09 -9.61
N LYS A 85 -4.76 -1.58 -8.39
CA LYS A 85 -5.67 -1.81 -7.26
C LYS A 85 -6.83 -0.83 -7.19
N ILE A 86 -6.58 0.44 -7.53
CA ILE A 86 -7.55 1.54 -7.40
C ILE A 86 -8.85 1.28 -8.17
N MET A 87 -8.79 0.49 -9.23
CA MET A 87 -9.98 0.17 -10.05
C MET A 87 -11.09 -0.53 -9.25
N GLY A 88 -10.77 -1.20 -8.13
CA GLY A 88 -11.77 -1.97 -7.39
C GLY A 88 -12.49 -2.99 -8.26
N GLY A 89 -13.81 -2.91 -8.36
CA GLY A 89 -14.65 -3.74 -9.24
C GLY A 89 -14.77 -3.24 -10.67
N ASN A 90 -14.22 -2.05 -10.99
CA ASN A 90 -14.34 -1.45 -12.32
C ASN A 90 -13.38 -2.06 -13.34
N ASN A 91 -13.79 -2.13 -14.60
CA ASN A 91 -12.95 -2.61 -15.71
C ASN A 91 -11.98 -1.54 -16.22
N SER A 92 -12.30 -0.25 -16.01
CA SER A 92 -11.52 0.89 -16.50
C SER A 92 -11.79 2.12 -15.64
N LEU A 93 -10.76 2.97 -15.46
CA LEU A 93 -10.89 4.28 -14.83
C LEU A 93 -11.58 5.31 -15.73
N SER A 94 -11.74 5.03 -17.03
CA SER A 94 -12.52 5.85 -17.95
C SER A 94 -14.03 5.54 -17.95
N GLU A 95 -14.46 4.50 -17.23
CA GLU A 95 -15.86 4.04 -17.17
C GLU A 95 -16.18 3.52 -15.76
N VAL A 96 -16.05 4.38 -14.76
CA VAL A 96 -16.25 4.01 -13.36
C VAL A 96 -17.74 4.02 -13.02
N THR A 97 -18.25 2.90 -12.53
CA THR A 97 -19.62 2.70 -12.08
C THR A 97 -19.73 2.22 -10.64
N GLU A 98 -18.65 1.64 -10.12
CA GLU A 98 -18.54 1.09 -8.77
C GLU A 98 -17.46 1.81 -7.96
N ASN A 99 -17.41 1.57 -6.66
CA ASN A 99 -16.44 2.19 -5.76
C ASN A 99 -14.99 1.87 -6.18
N LEU A 100 -14.12 2.85 -6.00
CA LEU A 100 -12.68 2.70 -6.14
C LEU A 100 -12.07 2.13 -4.86
N ASP A 101 -10.93 1.45 -4.97
CA ASP A 101 -10.20 0.89 -3.83
C ASP A 101 -9.03 1.81 -3.42
N PHE A 102 -9.21 2.58 -2.34
CA PHE A 102 -8.17 3.42 -1.73
C PHE A 102 -7.48 2.74 -0.54
N THR A 103 -7.69 1.42 -0.35
CA THR A 103 -7.15 0.69 0.80
C THR A 103 -5.73 0.16 0.57
N TYR A 104 -5.19 0.29 -0.66
CA TYR A 104 -3.83 -0.18 -0.95
C TYR A 104 -2.80 0.46 -0.04
N ASN A 105 -1.99 -0.38 0.57
CA ASN A 105 -0.87 0.00 1.42
C ASN A 105 0.39 -0.75 0.98
N THR A 106 1.54 -0.24 1.35
CA THR A 106 2.84 -0.82 1.01
C THR A 106 3.69 -1.05 2.26
N GLU A 107 4.45 -2.13 2.29
CA GLU A 107 5.42 -2.43 3.36
C GLU A 107 6.74 -1.67 3.20
N SER A 108 6.90 -0.91 2.11
CA SER A 108 8.15 -0.19 1.79
C SER A 108 8.40 1.08 2.61
N GLY A 109 7.51 1.42 3.54
CA GLY A 109 7.58 2.67 4.33
C GLY A 109 7.09 3.91 3.58
N ILE A 110 6.52 3.74 2.38
CA ILE A 110 5.86 4.84 1.65
C ILE A 110 4.46 5.04 2.22
N THR A 111 4.14 6.29 2.57
CA THR A 111 2.78 6.73 2.91
C THR A 111 2.07 7.15 1.64
N ILE A 112 0.80 6.74 1.48
CA ILE A 112 -0.05 7.04 0.33
C ILE A 112 -1.18 7.95 0.79
N GLN A 113 -1.39 9.07 0.09
CA GLN A 113 -2.52 9.98 0.33
C GLN A 113 -3.23 10.28 -0.99
N TYR A 114 -4.57 10.27 -0.96
CA TYR A 114 -5.43 10.58 -2.09
C TYR A 114 -6.11 11.92 -1.89
N PHE A 115 -6.06 12.77 -2.91
CA PHE A 115 -6.75 14.05 -2.97
C PHE A 115 -7.59 14.08 -4.25
N LEU A 116 -8.84 14.48 -4.13
CA LEU A 116 -9.77 14.55 -5.24
C LEU A 116 -10.12 16.01 -5.51
N ASP A 117 -10.31 16.37 -6.77
CA ASP A 117 -10.80 17.69 -7.15
C ASP A 117 -12.33 17.83 -6.95
N ASP A 118 -13.07 16.71 -6.94
CA ASP A 118 -14.50 16.69 -6.60
C ASP A 118 -14.87 15.56 -5.62
N TYR A 119 -15.02 15.91 -4.35
CA TYR A 119 -15.43 14.99 -3.30
C TYR A 119 -16.95 14.71 -3.30
N SER A 120 -17.76 15.41 -4.10
CA SER A 120 -19.19 15.13 -4.22
C SER A 120 -19.47 13.93 -5.12
N VAL A 121 -18.55 13.66 -6.06
CA VAL A 121 -18.64 12.54 -7.02
C VAL A 121 -17.92 11.30 -6.48
N ILE A 122 -16.74 11.46 -5.92
CA ILE A 122 -15.98 10.38 -5.26
C ILE A 122 -15.51 10.91 -3.90
N ASN A 123 -15.83 10.22 -2.82
CA ASN A 123 -15.39 10.65 -1.49
C ASN A 123 -13.98 10.16 -1.14
N GLY A 124 -13.45 10.59 0.01
CA GLY A 124 -12.09 10.24 0.48
C GLY A 124 -11.88 8.74 0.79
N PHE A 125 -12.92 7.92 0.77
CA PHE A 125 -12.87 6.46 0.92
C PHE A 125 -12.98 5.70 -0.41
N GLY A 126 -13.07 6.44 -1.54
CA GLY A 126 -13.25 5.85 -2.87
C GLY A 126 -14.71 5.52 -3.21
N GLU A 127 -15.67 5.86 -2.35
CA GLU A 127 -17.08 5.62 -2.62
C GLU A 127 -17.59 6.57 -3.70
N VAL A 128 -18.22 5.99 -4.72
CA VAL A 128 -18.71 6.69 -5.90
C VAL A 128 -20.19 7.06 -5.76
N ASN A 129 -20.49 8.34 -5.87
CA ASN A 129 -21.85 8.87 -5.82
C ASN A 129 -22.36 9.21 -7.23
N ASN A 130 -22.72 8.21 -8.01
CA ASN A 130 -23.15 8.35 -9.39
C ASN A 130 -24.68 8.35 -9.59
N LYS A 131 -25.46 8.23 -8.51
CA LYS A 131 -26.94 8.17 -8.57
C LYS A 131 -27.57 9.49 -9.04
N SER A 132 -26.95 10.62 -8.74
CA SER A 132 -27.41 11.95 -9.09
C SER A 132 -26.86 12.47 -10.42
N LEU A 133 -25.89 11.78 -11.01
CA LEU A 133 -25.26 12.20 -12.25
C LEU A 133 -26.24 12.03 -13.43
N GLN A 134 -26.31 13.06 -14.28
CA GLN A 134 -27.09 13.03 -15.53
C GLN A 134 -26.21 12.73 -16.76
N SER A 135 -24.91 12.95 -16.64
CA SER A 135 -23.90 12.72 -17.68
C SER A 135 -22.61 12.24 -17.02
N PRO A 136 -21.69 11.63 -17.80
CA PRO A 136 -20.37 11.27 -17.29
C PRO A 136 -19.65 12.48 -16.68
N GLU A 137 -19.06 12.29 -15.50
CA GLU A 137 -18.31 13.32 -14.77
C GLU A 137 -16.84 12.93 -14.65
N LYS A 138 -15.95 13.90 -14.90
CA LYS A 138 -14.52 13.69 -14.82
C LYS A 138 -14.01 14.16 -13.45
N VAL A 139 -13.28 13.28 -12.76
CA VAL A 139 -12.63 13.57 -11.48
C VAL A 139 -11.13 13.29 -11.60
N ASP A 140 -10.29 14.26 -11.24
CA ASP A 140 -8.84 14.08 -11.18
C ASP A 140 -8.43 13.68 -9.75
N ILE A 141 -7.86 12.49 -9.60
CA ILE A 141 -7.32 11.99 -8.33
C ILE A 141 -5.82 12.31 -8.30
N SER A 142 -5.37 13.09 -7.33
CA SER A 142 -3.96 13.32 -7.05
C SER A 142 -3.50 12.34 -5.97
N VAL A 143 -2.50 11.51 -6.28
CA VAL A 143 -1.90 10.55 -5.36
C VAL A 143 -0.55 11.09 -4.91
N GLU A 144 -0.42 11.45 -3.65
CA GLU A 144 0.87 11.81 -3.04
C GLU A 144 1.48 10.58 -2.39
N LEU A 145 2.69 10.23 -2.85
CA LEU A 145 3.54 9.22 -2.26
C LEU A 145 4.64 9.90 -1.47
N ARG A 146 4.79 9.55 -0.19
CA ARG A 146 5.75 10.17 0.72
C ARG A 146 6.63 9.13 1.40
N TYR A 147 7.93 9.38 1.38
CA TYR A 147 8.93 8.63 2.14
C TYR A 147 9.79 9.64 2.93
N GLU A 148 9.67 9.64 4.25
CA GLU A 148 10.26 10.65 5.14
C GLU A 148 9.93 12.09 4.70
N ASP A 149 10.92 12.90 4.34
CA ASP A 149 10.78 14.28 3.86
C ASP A 149 10.59 14.40 2.35
N LYS A 150 10.71 13.29 1.61
CA LYS A 150 10.57 13.24 0.16
C LYS A 150 9.15 12.85 -0.24
N TYR A 151 8.65 13.47 -1.28
CA TYR A 151 7.35 13.11 -1.83
C TYR A 151 7.31 13.26 -3.35
N LYS A 152 6.36 12.55 -3.96
CA LYS A 152 6.04 12.64 -5.40
C LYS A 152 4.53 12.55 -5.58
N THR A 153 3.99 13.39 -6.45
CA THR A 153 2.55 13.43 -6.73
C THR A 153 2.29 12.97 -8.16
N TYR A 154 1.31 12.08 -8.29
CA TYR A 154 0.82 11.59 -9.57
C TYR A 154 -0.64 11.99 -9.74
N LYS A 155 -1.10 12.09 -11.00
CA LYS A 155 -2.50 12.35 -11.32
C LYS A 155 -3.11 11.16 -12.04
N ILE A 156 -4.30 10.77 -11.61
CA ILE A 156 -5.09 9.70 -12.18
C ILE A 156 -6.44 10.30 -12.62
N PRO A 157 -6.66 10.51 -13.93
CA PRO A 157 -7.96 10.94 -14.42
C PRO A 157 -8.95 9.78 -14.38
N VAL A 158 -10.13 10.05 -13.84
CA VAL A 158 -11.22 9.09 -13.71
C VAL A 158 -12.47 9.67 -14.35
N VAL A 159 -13.24 8.85 -15.06
CA VAL A 159 -14.56 9.24 -15.58
C VAL A 159 -15.62 8.39 -14.91
N VAL A 160 -16.46 9.03 -14.11
CA VAL A 160 -17.57 8.38 -13.42
C VAL A 160 -18.81 8.44 -14.32
N LEU A 161 -19.39 7.27 -14.61
CA LEU A 161 -20.60 7.17 -15.39
C LEU A 161 -21.84 7.27 -14.49
N PRO A 162 -22.94 7.88 -14.97
CA PRO A 162 -24.21 7.85 -14.29
C PRO A 162 -24.64 6.43 -13.95
N LYS A 163 -25.27 6.24 -12.77
CA LYS A 163 -25.85 4.94 -12.45
C LYS A 163 -26.94 4.60 -13.46
N GLN A 164 -26.81 3.45 -14.11
CA GLN A 164 -27.89 2.90 -14.93
C GLN A 164 -29.00 2.43 -13.98
N ILE A 165 -30.09 3.15 -13.95
CA ILE A 165 -31.27 2.78 -13.16
C ILE A 165 -32.03 1.73 -13.96
N THR A 166 -32.25 0.55 -13.38
CA THR A 166 -33.10 -0.47 -14.01
C THR A 166 -34.53 -0.02 -14.09
N GLU A 167 -35.29 -0.59 -15.03
CA GLU A 167 -36.71 -0.31 -15.16
C GLU A 167 -37.48 -0.58 -13.84
N GLU A 168 -37.09 -1.62 -13.12
CA GLU A 168 -37.67 -1.95 -11.81
C GLU A 168 -37.36 -0.87 -10.77
N GLU A 169 -36.12 -0.36 -10.71
CA GLU A 169 -35.74 0.74 -9.79
C GLU A 169 -36.47 2.03 -10.15
N GLN A 170 -36.73 2.31 -11.44
CA GLN A 170 -37.50 3.47 -11.88
C GLN A 170 -38.93 3.36 -11.39
N ILE A 171 -39.60 2.22 -11.64
CA ILE A 171 -40.95 1.95 -11.20
C ILE A 171 -41.07 2.05 -9.68
N ASN A 172 -40.14 1.45 -8.93
CA ASN A 172 -40.15 1.52 -7.47
C ASN A 172 -39.99 2.94 -6.96
N THR A 173 -39.13 3.75 -7.59
CA THR A 173 -38.93 5.17 -7.24
C THR A 173 -40.18 5.98 -7.51
N GLU A 174 -40.83 5.81 -8.68
CA GLU A 174 -42.04 6.52 -9.05
C GLU A 174 -43.21 6.12 -8.15
N LEU A 175 -43.38 4.83 -7.87
CA LEU A 175 -44.39 4.32 -6.96
C LEU A 175 -44.21 4.91 -5.55
N SER A 176 -43.00 4.90 -5.02
CA SER A 176 -42.67 5.46 -3.70
C SER A 176 -42.97 6.96 -3.64
N ASN A 177 -42.62 7.71 -4.68
CA ASN A 177 -42.90 9.15 -4.75
C ASN A 177 -44.40 9.44 -4.81
N ARG A 178 -45.18 8.68 -5.57
CA ARG A 178 -46.65 8.84 -5.65
C ARG A 178 -47.30 8.52 -4.30
N ILE A 179 -46.91 7.40 -3.66
CA ILE A 179 -47.43 7.02 -2.35
C ILE A 179 -47.13 8.09 -1.29
N ASN A 180 -45.90 8.62 -1.26
CA ASN A 180 -45.50 9.62 -0.27
C ASN A 180 -45.99 11.04 -0.56
N SER A 181 -46.50 11.32 -1.77
CA SER A 181 -47.09 12.60 -2.15
C SER A 181 -48.59 12.67 -1.88
N GLU A 182 -49.25 11.54 -1.57
CA GLU A 182 -50.66 11.52 -1.22
C GLU A 182 -50.93 12.06 0.20
N ASP A 183 -52.18 12.31 0.53
CA ASP A 183 -52.60 12.89 1.81
C ASP A 183 -52.13 12.03 3.00
N THR A 184 -51.09 12.51 3.69
CA THR A 184 -50.48 11.84 4.85
C THR A 184 -51.39 11.76 6.09
N ASN A 185 -52.59 12.38 6.03
CA ASN A 185 -53.62 12.30 7.09
C ASN A 185 -54.67 11.21 6.82
N SER A 186 -54.58 10.50 5.70
CA SER A 186 -55.48 9.38 5.39
C SER A 186 -54.99 8.08 6.01
N ASP A 187 -55.89 7.30 6.58
CA ASP A 187 -55.59 5.95 7.10
C ASP A 187 -55.23 4.95 5.99
N TYR A 188 -55.42 5.32 4.74
CA TYR A 188 -55.19 4.46 3.56
C TYR A 188 -54.44 5.21 2.47
N VAL A 189 -53.49 4.56 1.85
CA VAL A 189 -52.78 5.02 0.65
C VAL A 189 -53.44 4.42 -0.58
N LYS A 190 -53.79 5.26 -1.57
CA LYS A 190 -54.38 4.81 -2.83
C LYS A 190 -53.27 4.47 -3.81
N LEU A 191 -53.22 3.21 -4.23
CA LEU A 191 -52.22 2.79 -5.22
C LEU A 191 -52.64 3.21 -6.63
N PRO A 192 -51.71 3.63 -7.49
CA PRO A 192 -52.01 3.91 -8.88
C PRO A 192 -52.38 2.61 -9.61
N GLU A 193 -53.31 2.68 -10.52
CA GLU A 193 -53.73 1.53 -11.34
C GLU A 193 -52.69 1.18 -12.40
N GLU A 194 -51.86 2.18 -12.79
CA GLU A 194 -50.85 2.05 -13.83
C GLU A 194 -49.63 2.93 -13.52
N ILE A 195 -48.44 2.44 -13.82
CA ILE A 195 -47.14 3.18 -13.75
C ILE A 195 -46.40 2.90 -15.05
N ASP A 196 -46.02 3.96 -15.79
CA ASP A 196 -45.27 3.89 -17.05
C ASP A 196 -45.90 2.89 -18.06
N GLY A 197 -47.25 2.90 -18.18
CA GLY A 197 -47.96 1.98 -19.07
C GLY A 197 -48.09 0.55 -18.57
N LYS A 198 -47.61 0.26 -17.35
CA LYS A 198 -47.72 -1.05 -16.73
C LYS A 198 -48.77 -1.09 -15.65
N LYS A 199 -49.70 -2.06 -15.77
CA LYS A 199 -50.78 -2.25 -14.80
C LYS A 199 -50.21 -2.71 -13.44
N VAL A 200 -50.61 -2.00 -12.38
CA VAL A 200 -50.30 -2.41 -10.99
C VAL A 200 -51.30 -3.49 -10.56
N ILE A 201 -50.83 -4.64 -10.13
CA ILE A 201 -51.64 -5.77 -9.67
C ILE A 201 -51.29 -6.05 -8.22
N PHE A 202 -52.31 -6.07 -7.38
CA PHE A 202 -52.20 -6.49 -5.97
C PHE A 202 -52.57 -7.96 -5.83
N TYR A 203 -51.74 -8.69 -5.07
CA TYR A 203 -52.00 -10.09 -4.69
C TYR A 203 -52.28 -10.17 -3.20
#